data_f7098eed99f6478a3512ae878e70324c
#
_entry.id   f7098eed99f6478a3512ae878e70324c
#
_cell.length_a   1.000
_cell.length_b   1.000
_cell.length_c   1.000
_cell.angle_alpha   90.00
_cell.angle_beta   90.00
_cell.angle_gamma   90.00
#
_symmetry.space_group_name_H-M   'P 1'
#
loop_
_entity.id
_entity.type
_entity.pdbx_description
1 polymer ?
#
loop_
_entity_poly.entity_id
_entity_poly.type
_entity_poly.pdbx_seq_one_letter_code
_entity_poly.pdbx_strand_id
1 'polypeptide(L)'
;MPGLNYKRLSQRIRVLSEQWFYREMYCPSCGGMPLSKFPNNTKLADFFCEQCGEIYELKSKGGSVGKKILDGAYYTALERITGNANPNLFVLSYHENTVMDLTVVPKHFFTPDTLRIRKALSPDARRAGYVGSFILYDRIPEHGKIPVVRASVELDKSTVLKNYRQAEGLKVRNMDLRGWLMDILRCADRIRGEVFSLRDMYAFS
;
A
#
# COMPACT_ATOMS: atom_id res chain seq x y z
N MET A 1 -5.95 -28.05 3.68
CA MET A 1 -6.07 -26.58 3.53
C MET A 1 -5.26 -25.92 4.66
N PRO A 2 -4.21 -25.15 4.36
CA PRO A 2 -3.26 -24.65 5.37
C PRO A 2 -3.80 -23.62 6.38
N GLY A 3 -4.97 -23.06 6.18
CA GLY A 3 -5.56 -22.05 7.10
C GLY A 3 -6.38 -22.60 8.28
N LEU A 4 -6.62 -23.89 8.35
CA LEU A 4 -7.54 -24.49 9.34
C LEU A 4 -6.99 -24.61 10.77
N ASN A 5 -5.66 -24.52 10.95
CA ASN A 5 -5.01 -24.73 12.26
C ASN A 5 -4.79 -23.44 13.08
N TYR A 6 -5.18 -22.27 12.58
CA TYR A 6 -5.01 -21.03 13.33
C TYR A 6 -6.24 -20.69 14.17
N LYS A 7 -6.05 -20.58 15.49
CA LYS A 7 -7.11 -20.27 16.46
C LYS A 7 -7.69 -18.86 16.31
N ARG A 8 -6.91 -17.92 15.76
CA ARG A 8 -7.33 -16.51 15.58
C ARG A 8 -7.75 -16.25 14.13
N LEU A 9 -8.97 -15.74 13.95
CA LEU A 9 -9.53 -15.41 12.65
C LEU A 9 -8.58 -14.50 11.82
N SER A 10 -7.96 -13.49 12.44
CA SER A 10 -7.03 -12.59 11.78
C SER A 10 -5.78 -13.29 11.21
N GLN A 11 -5.26 -14.31 11.89
CA GLN A 11 -4.14 -15.10 11.39
C GLN A 11 -4.55 -16.01 10.23
N ARG A 12 -5.74 -16.63 10.33
CA ARG A 12 -6.30 -17.46 9.26
C ARG A 12 -6.48 -16.65 7.97
N ILE A 13 -7.07 -15.48 8.09
CA ILE A 13 -7.31 -14.58 6.96
C ILE A 13 -5.99 -14.11 6.34
N ARG A 14 -5.03 -13.72 7.17
CA ARG A 14 -3.70 -13.35 6.69
C ARG A 14 -3.10 -14.46 5.83
N VAL A 15 -3.09 -15.69 6.32
CA VAL A 15 -2.52 -16.83 5.58
C VAL A 15 -3.26 -17.07 4.26
N LEU A 16 -4.60 -17.02 4.27
CA LEU A 16 -5.41 -17.20 3.07
C LEU A 16 -5.15 -16.08 2.04
N SER A 17 -5.10 -14.83 2.48
CA SER A 17 -4.80 -13.68 1.62
C SER A 17 -3.40 -13.77 1.01
N GLU A 18 -2.38 -14.13 1.81
CA GLU A 18 -1.02 -14.30 1.33
C GLU A 18 -0.90 -15.47 0.33
N GLN A 19 -1.65 -16.56 0.53
CA GLN A 19 -1.65 -17.70 -0.38
C GLN A 19 -2.35 -17.38 -1.70
N TRP A 20 -3.50 -16.71 -1.62
CA TRP A 20 -4.19 -16.24 -2.82
C TRP A 20 -3.29 -15.29 -3.61
N PHE A 21 -2.71 -14.30 -2.94
CA PHE A 21 -1.82 -13.32 -3.52
C PHE A 21 -0.60 -13.97 -4.21
N TYR A 22 0.06 -14.91 -3.54
CA TYR A 22 1.20 -15.64 -4.10
C TYR A 22 0.85 -16.41 -5.38
N ARG A 23 -0.35 -16.96 -5.44
CA ARG A 23 -0.79 -17.77 -6.56
C ARG A 23 -1.25 -16.96 -7.78
N GLU A 24 -1.94 -15.85 -7.53
CA GLU A 24 -2.63 -15.10 -8.57
C GLU A 24 -1.86 -13.83 -9.01
N MET A 25 -0.90 -13.33 -8.18
CA MET A 25 -0.36 -11.99 -8.38
C MET A 25 0.92 -11.95 -9.20
N TYR A 26 0.98 -10.98 -10.08
CA TYR A 26 2.14 -10.61 -10.90
C TYR A 26 2.76 -9.30 -10.41
N CYS A 27 3.97 -9.00 -10.88
CA CYS A 27 4.65 -7.73 -10.61
C CYS A 27 4.02 -6.59 -11.42
N PRO A 28 3.43 -5.55 -10.80
CA PRO A 28 2.84 -4.43 -11.53
C PRO A 28 3.88 -3.56 -12.25
N SER A 29 5.14 -3.64 -11.85
CA SER A 29 6.24 -2.88 -12.46
C SER A 29 6.68 -3.48 -13.81
N CYS A 30 6.93 -4.80 -13.86
CA CYS A 30 7.47 -5.46 -15.05
C CYS A 30 6.57 -6.54 -15.66
N GLY A 31 5.50 -6.94 -14.98
CA GLY A 31 4.61 -8.02 -15.42
C GLY A 31 5.10 -9.43 -15.07
N GLY A 32 6.25 -9.57 -14.43
CA GLY A 32 6.80 -10.87 -14.01
C GLY A 32 5.88 -11.63 -13.06
N MET A 33 5.77 -12.94 -13.24
CA MET A 33 4.93 -13.83 -12.45
C MET A 33 5.61 -15.19 -12.28
N PRO A 34 5.50 -15.83 -11.11
CA PRO A 34 4.89 -15.33 -9.87
C PRO A 34 5.76 -14.31 -9.13
N LEU A 35 5.18 -13.62 -8.14
CA LEU A 35 5.95 -12.92 -7.13
C LEU A 35 6.48 -13.92 -6.12
N SER A 36 7.77 -13.85 -5.79
CA SER A 36 8.39 -14.70 -4.78
C SER A 36 8.13 -14.18 -3.37
N LYS A 37 8.02 -15.10 -2.40
CA LYS A 37 7.72 -14.76 -1.01
C LYS A 37 9.03 -14.68 -0.20
N PHE A 38 9.18 -13.64 0.59
CA PHE A 38 10.24 -13.59 1.61
C PHE A 38 9.98 -14.61 2.72
N PRO A 39 11.05 -15.10 3.38
CA PRO A 39 10.89 -15.91 4.58
C PRO A 39 10.00 -15.22 5.63
N ASN A 40 9.23 -16.01 6.37
CA ASN A 40 8.35 -15.49 7.41
C ASN A 40 9.14 -14.63 8.41
N ASN A 41 8.55 -13.51 8.83
CA ASN A 41 9.15 -12.53 9.74
C ASN A 41 10.34 -11.75 9.15
N THR A 42 10.53 -11.76 7.85
CA THR A 42 11.45 -10.82 7.19
C THR A 42 10.97 -9.40 7.46
N LYS A 43 11.88 -8.55 7.94
CA LYS A 43 11.52 -7.15 8.25
C LYS A 43 11.37 -6.28 7.00
N LEU A 44 11.79 -6.76 5.84
CA LEU A 44 11.89 -5.94 4.63
C LEU A 44 10.54 -5.78 3.92
N ALA A 45 9.88 -6.89 3.58
CA ALA A 45 8.63 -6.94 2.84
C ALA A 45 8.05 -8.37 2.89
N ASP A 46 6.87 -8.59 2.30
CA ASP A 46 6.24 -9.91 2.21
C ASP A 46 6.63 -10.62 0.91
N PHE A 47 6.77 -9.87 -0.20
CA PHE A 47 7.01 -10.42 -1.54
C PHE A 47 8.05 -9.62 -2.31
N PHE A 48 8.64 -10.24 -3.31
CA PHE A 48 9.57 -9.60 -4.25
C PHE A 48 9.44 -10.18 -5.66
N CYS A 49 9.83 -9.37 -6.63
CA CYS A 49 9.91 -9.80 -8.03
C CYS A 49 11.34 -10.20 -8.38
N GLU A 50 11.56 -11.44 -8.79
CA GLU A 50 12.87 -11.92 -9.19
C GLU A 50 13.40 -11.25 -10.47
N GLN A 51 12.48 -10.76 -11.34
CA GLN A 51 12.88 -10.17 -12.61
C GLN A 51 13.36 -8.72 -12.49
N CYS A 52 12.70 -7.89 -11.65
CA CYS A 52 13.03 -6.46 -11.55
C CYS A 52 13.48 -6.01 -10.15
N GLY A 53 13.47 -6.90 -9.15
CA GLY A 53 13.90 -6.60 -7.79
C GLY A 53 12.92 -5.76 -6.96
N GLU A 54 11.76 -5.38 -7.50
CA GLU A 54 10.76 -4.63 -6.72
C GLU A 54 10.20 -5.47 -5.59
N ILE A 55 10.01 -4.82 -4.42
CA ILE A 55 9.52 -5.46 -3.20
C ILE A 55 8.14 -4.92 -2.81
N TYR A 56 7.33 -5.79 -2.20
CA TYR A 56 5.92 -5.52 -1.94
C TYR A 56 5.53 -5.98 -0.53
N GLU A 57 4.81 -5.13 0.17
CA GLU A 57 4.13 -5.45 1.43
C GLU A 57 2.62 -5.63 1.14
N LEU A 58 1.99 -6.61 1.77
CA LEU A 58 0.55 -6.89 1.63
C LEU A 58 -0.19 -6.55 2.92
N LYS A 59 -1.16 -5.67 2.83
CA LYS A 59 -2.12 -5.39 3.90
C LYS A 59 -3.50 -5.87 3.48
N SER A 60 -4.08 -6.77 4.27
CA SER A 60 -5.41 -7.32 4.02
C SER A 60 -6.40 -6.82 5.07
N LYS A 61 -7.62 -6.47 4.63
CA LYS A 61 -8.68 -5.96 5.49
C LYS A 61 -10.04 -6.53 5.09
N GLY A 62 -10.84 -6.93 6.09
CA GLY A 62 -12.24 -7.27 5.89
C GLY A 62 -13.10 -6.02 5.70
N GLY A 63 -14.01 -6.05 4.73
CA GLY A 63 -14.82 -4.91 4.32
C GLY A 63 -14.01 -3.81 3.62
N SER A 64 -14.51 -2.59 3.59
CA SER A 64 -13.84 -1.48 2.92
C SER A 64 -12.53 -1.08 3.59
N VAL A 65 -11.56 -0.61 2.80
CA VAL A 65 -10.24 -0.20 3.29
C VAL A 65 -10.35 0.99 4.25
N GLY A 66 -11.22 1.94 3.96
CA GLY A 66 -11.40 3.16 4.75
C GLY A 66 -10.19 4.10 4.69
N LYS A 67 -10.15 5.08 5.60
CA LYS A 67 -9.14 6.15 5.58
C LYS A 67 -7.77 5.75 6.14
N LYS A 68 -7.71 4.67 6.93
CA LYS A 68 -6.50 4.28 7.66
C LYS A 68 -6.27 2.77 7.59
N ILE A 69 -5.01 2.39 7.43
CA ILE A 69 -4.55 1.01 7.44
C ILE A 69 -3.61 0.83 8.62
N LEU A 70 -3.81 -0.23 9.40
CA LEU A 70 -2.93 -0.57 10.51
C LEU A 70 -1.56 -0.99 9.96
N ASP A 71 -0.50 -0.42 10.52
CA ASP A 71 0.86 -0.72 10.10
C ASP A 71 1.77 -1.09 11.28
N GLY A 72 3.03 -1.42 10.96
CA GLY A 72 4.07 -1.86 11.87
C GLY A 72 4.62 -0.75 12.79
N ALA A 73 5.90 -0.90 13.18
CA ALA A 73 6.61 0.05 14.04
C ALA A 73 6.76 1.41 13.36
N TYR A 74 6.30 2.48 14.02
CA TYR A 74 6.30 3.84 13.47
C TYR A 74 7.68 4.32 13.03
N TYR A 75 8.67 4.21 13.91
CA TYR A 75 10.01 4.72 13.62
C TYR A 75 10.70 3.95 12.47
N THR A 76 10.48 2.64 12.39
CA THR A 76 10.98 1.82 11.28
C THR A 76 10.32 2.21 9.95
N ALA A 77 9.01 2.44 9.95
CA ALA A 77 8.28 2.87 8.75
C ALA A 77 8.75 4.27 8.31
N LEU A 78 8.90 5.20 9.25
CA LEU A 78 9.40 6.55 8.98
C LEU A 78 10.82 6.53 8.38
N GLU A 79 11.75 5.80 9.00
CA GLU A 79 13.12 5.63 8.52
C GLU A 79 13.15 5.09 7.08
N ARG A 80 12.35 4.09 6.78
CA ARG A 80 12.28 3.52 5.42
C ARG A 80 11.76 4.51 4.39
N ILE A 81 10.72 5.27 4.73
CA ILE A 81 10.15 6.28 3.83
C ILE A 81 11.17 7.38 3.57
N THR A 82 11.81 7.91 4.61
CA THR A 82 12.81 8.99 4.48
C THR A 82 14.08 8.51 3.77
N GLY A 83 14.46 7.25 3.99
CA GLY A 83 15.60 6.62 3.31
C GLY A 83 15.29 6.06 1.91
N ASN A 84 14.07 6.23 1.39
CA ASN A 84 13.62 5.66 0.10
C ASN A 84 13.72 4.13 0.01
N ALA A 85 13.64 3.44 1.15
CA ALA A 85 13.78 1.99 1.28
C ALA A 85 12.47 1.27 1.62
N ASN A 86 11.33 1.97 1.60
CA ASN A 86 10.02 1.37 1.84
C ASN A 86 9.59 0.50 0.65
N PRO A 87 8.84 -0.60 0.90
CA PRO A 87 8.26 -1.42 -0.15
C PRO A 87 7.09 -0.69 -0.85
N ASN A 88 6.73 -1.16 -2.04
CA ASN A 88 5.43 -0.88 -2.62
C ASN A 88 4.35 -1.56 -1.74
N LEU A 89 3.15 -1.01 -1.69
CA LEU A 89 2.09 -1.53 -0.84
C LEU A 89 0.95 -2.10 -1.68
N PHE A 90 0.60 -3.36 -1.45
CA PHE A 90 -0.68 -3.90 -1.86
C PHE A 90 -1.70 -3.81 -0.73
N VAL A 91 -2.86 -3.29 -1.07
CA VAL A 91 -4.01 -3.18 -0.16
C VAL A 91 -5.13 -4.04 -0.69
N LEU A 92 -5.43 -5.11 0.03
CA LEU A 92 -6.45 -6.09 -0.32
C LEU A 92 -7.67 -5.90 0.60
N SER A 93 -8.84 -5.71 0.02
CA SER A 93 -10.11 -5.83 0.73
C SER A 93 -10.79 -7.16 0.38
N TYR A 94 -11.46 -7.75 1.37
CA TYR A 94 -12.18 -8.99 1.18
C TYR A 94 -13.52 -8.98 1.93
N HIS A 95 -14.47 -9.71 1.41
CA HIS A 95 -15.71 -10.04 2.10
C HIS A 95 -15.86 -11.56 2.13
N GLU A 96 -15.98 -12.12 3.32
CA GLU A 96 -15.94 -13.58 3.52
C GLU A 96 -14.66 -14.19 2.92
N ASN A 97 -14.79 -15.02 1.89
CA ASN A 97 -13.67 -15.66 1.18
C ASN A 97 -13.41 -15.07 -0.21
N THR A 98 -14.03 -13.93 -0.53
CA THR A 98 -13.93 -13.28 -1.85
C THR A 98 -13.10 -12.02 -1.75
N VAL A 99 -12.11 -11.88 -2.61
CA VAL A 99 -11.37 -10.61 -2.79
C VAL A 99 -12.31 -9.62 -3.47
N MET A 100 -12.53 -8.48 -2.81
CA MET A 100 -13.37 -7.41 -3.34
C MET A 100 -12.56 -6.42 -4.14
N ASP A 101 -11.48 -5.92 -3.54
CA ASP A 101 -10.59 -4.98 -4.20
C ASP A 101 -9.14 -5.33 -3.88
N LEU A 102 -8.27 -5.12 -4.86
CA LEU A 102 -6.83 -5.11 -4.69
C LEU A 102 -6.27 -3.88 -5.37
N THR A 103 -5.55 -3.07 -4.61
CA THR A 103 -4.91 -1.85 -5.10
C THR A 103 -3.42 -1.93 -4.81
N VAL A 104 -2.58 -1.53 -5.77
CA VAL A 104 -1.15 -1.33 -5.53
C VAL A 104 -0.84 0.16 -5.43
N VAL A 105 0.00 0.51 -4.45
CA VAL A 105 0.51 1.86 -4.22
C VAL A 105 2.03 1.81 -4.37
N PRO A 106 2.60 2.51 -5.37
CA PRO A 106 4.04 2.59 -5.53
C PRO A 106 4.71 3.29 -4.34
N LYS A 107 5.88 2.82 -3.94
CA LYS A 107 6.62 3.27 -2.74
C LYS A 107 6.87 4.78 -2.66
N HIS A 108 7.01 5.46 -3.78
CA HIS A 108 7.26 6.90 -3.83
C HIS A 108 6.04 7.78 -3.57
N PHE A 109 4.84 7.20 -3.40
CA PHE A 109 3.66 7.94 -2.92
C PHE A 109 3.60 8.03 -1.39
N PHE A 110 4.55 7.42 -0.69
CA PHE A 110 4.66 7.55 0.76
C PHE A 110 5.59 8.68 1.15
N THR A 111 5.10 9.53 2.04
CA THR A 111 5.80 10.65 2.67
C THR A 111 5.57 10.57 4.19
N PRO A 112 6.35 11.25 5.04
CA PRO A 112 6.14 11.22 6.48
C PRO A 112 4.73 11.59 6.92
N ASP A 113 4.04 12.48 6.21
CA ASP A 113 2.66 12.89 6.48
C ASP A 113 1.61 11.83 6.13
N THR A 114 1.97 10.79 5.37
CA THR A 114 1.12 9.60 5.16
C THR A 114 1.16 8.64 6.34
N LEU A 115 2.03 8.86 7.34
CA LEU A 115 2.10 8.08 8.57
C LEU A 115 1.48 8.82 9.74
N ARG A 116 0.78 8.07 10.59
CA ARG A 116 0.33 8.54 11.89
C ARG A 116 0.82 7.62 13.00
N ILE A 117 1.50 8.20 13.97
CA ILE A 117 1.94 7.50 15.17
C ILE A 117 0.73 7.02 15.99
N ARG A 118 0.82 5.84 16.58
CA ARG A 118 -0.15 5.30 17.53
C ARG A 118 0.33 5.48 18.95
N LYS A 119 -0.61 5.51 19.91
CA LYS A 119 -0.27 5.44 21.32
C LYS A 119 0.55 4.17 21.58
N ALA A 120 1.61 4.31 22.36
CA ALA A 120 2.41 3.17 22.81
C ALA A 120 1.55 2.14 23.54
N LEU A 121 1.89 0.88 23.42
CA LEU A 121 1.25 -0.18 24.19
C LEU A 121 1.52 0.03 25.69
N SER A 122 0.52 -0.31 26.51
CA SER A 122 0.62 -0.18 27.98
C SER A 122 1.79 -1.00 28.54
N PRO A 123 2.29 -0.64 29.75
CA PRO A 123 3.35 -1.40 30.43
C PRO A 123 3.01 -2.88 30.63
N ASP A 124 1.71 -3.20 30.80
CA ASP A 124 1.24 -4.58 31.02
C ASP A 124 1.09 -5.40 29.74
N ALA A 125 1.27 -4.77 28.58
CA ALA A 125 1.17 -5.47 27.31
C ALA A 125 2.41 -6.34 27.04
N ARG A 126 2.23 -7.50 26.39
CA ARG A 126 3.34 -8.40 25.99
C ARG A 126 4.48 -7.66 25.26
N ARG A 127 4.18 -6.57 24.57
CA ARG A 127 5.15 -5.70 23.87
C ARG A 127 5.04 -4.28 24.42
N ALA A 128 5.24 -4.14 25.76
CA ALA A 128 5.20 -2.86 26.43
C ALA A 128 6.06 -1.81 25.72
N GLY A 129 5.55 -0.59 25.61
CA GLY A 129 6.25 0.51 24.96
C GLY A 129 6.31 0.45 23.41
N TYR A 130 5.79 -0.61 22.78
CA TYR A 130 5.76 -0.69 21.32
C TYR A 130 4.88 0.41 20.74
N VAL A 131 5.44 1.19 19.82
CA VAL A 131 4.77 2.27 19.10
C VAL A 131 4.52 1.82 17.67
N GLY A 132 3.27 1.54 17.37
CA GLY A 132 2.83 1.21 16.01
C GLY A 132 2.48 2.46 15.20
N SER A 133 2.04 2.26 13.96
CA SER A 133 1.59 3.33 13.07
C SER A 133 0.26 3.00 12.38
N PHE A 134 -0.30 4.01 11.75
CA PHE A 134 -1.29 3.91 10.71
C PHE A 134 -0.72 4.52 9.44
N ILE A 135 -0.97 3.88 8.30
CA ILE A 135 -0.89 4.50 6.99
C ILE A 135 -2.19 5.28 6.79
N LEU A 136 -2.11 6.57 6.52
CA LEU A 136 -3.23 7.43 6.19
C LEU A 136 -3.54 7.25 4.69
N TYR A 137 -4.36 6.26 4.38
CA TYR A 137 -4.65 5.85 3.01
C TYR A 137 -5.40 6.94 2.21
N ASP A 138 -6.20 7.75 2.91
CA ASP A 138 -6.89 8.91 2.34
C ASP A 138 -5.95 10.08 1.99
N ARG A 139 -4.72 10.07 2.49
CA ARG A 139 -3.67 11.05 2.11
C ARG A 139 -2.85 10.65 0.90
N ILE A 140 -2.97 9.41 0.45
CA ILE A 140 -2.35 8.97 -0.80
C ILE A 140 -3.21 9.48 -1.95
N PRO A 141 -2.65 10.24 -2.91
CA PRO A 141 -3.39 10.71 -4.09
C PRO A 141 -3.99 9.54 -4.89
N GLU A 142 -5.10 9.79 -5.57
CA GLU A 142 -5.76 8.76 -6.39
C GLU A 142 -4.85 8.22 -7.51
N HIS A 143 -3.98 9.06 -8.07
CA HIS A 143 -2.95 8.66 -9.04
C HIS A 143 -1.97 7.62 -8.49
N GLY A 144 -1.80 7.54 -7.18
CA GLY A 144 -1.00 6.52 -6.50
C GLY A 144 -1.75 5.25 -6.14
N LYS A 145 -3.06 5.19 -6.36
CA LYS A 145 -3.91 4.04 -6.03
C LYS A 145 -4.31 3.29 -7.29
N ILE A 146 -3.49 2.37 -7.72
CA ILE A 146 -3.65 1.64 -8.98
C ILE A 146 -4.47 0.38 -8.70
N PRO A 147 -5.72 0.29 -9.19
CA PRO A 147 -6.54 -0.88 -8.98
C PRO A 147 -6.03 -2.06 -9.83
N VAL A 148 -6.00 -3.24 -9.21
CA VAL A 148 -5.69 -4.53 -9.83
C VAL A 148 -6.95 -5.39 -9.89
N VAL A 149 -7.72 -5.40 -8.78
CA VAL A 149 -9.06 -5.98 -8.70
C VAL A 149 -10.01 -4.89 -8.20
N ARG A 150 -11.19 -4.76 -8.79
CA ARG A 150 -12.24 -3.83 -8.37
C ARG A 150 -13.59 -4.52 -8.39
N ALA A 151 -14.31 -4.46 -7.27
CA ALA A 151 -15.61 -5.13 -7.11
C ALA A 151 -15.57 -6.60 -7.56
N SER A 152 -14.54 -7.33 -7.15
CA SER A 152 -14.25 -8.74 -7.48
C SER A 152 -13.99 -9.01 -8.98
N VAL A 153 -13.76 -7.97 -9.77
CA VAL A 153 -13.38 -8.11 -11.20
C VAL A 153 -11.89 -7.74 -11.33
N GLU A 154 -11.11 -8.65 -11.90
CA GLU A 154 -9.72 -8.39 -12.23
C GLU A 154 -9.62 -7.42 -13.41
N LEU A 155 -8.78 -6.40 -13.29
CA LEU A 155 -8.48 -5.50 -14.37
C LEU A 155 -7.50 -6.16 -15.34
N ASP A 156 -7.61 -5.80 -16.61
CA ASP A 156 -6.66 -6.26 -17.61
C ASP A 156 -5.22 -5.92 -17.21
N LYS A 157 -4.33 -6.92 -17.29
CA LYS A 157 -2.94 -6.81 -16.90
C LYS A 157 -2.21 -5.67 -17.61
N SER A 158 -2.45 -5.49 -18.91
CA SER A 158 -1.81 -4.42 -19.67
C SER A 158 -2.21 -3.03 -19.17
N THR A 159 -3.46 -2.87 -18.77
CA THR A 159 -3.99 -1.64 -18.15
C THR A 159 -3.32 -1.36 -16.80
N VAL A 160 -3.19 -2.37 -15.93
CA VAL A 160 -2.51 -2.22 -14.64
C VAL A 160 -1.04 -1.82 -14.84
N LEU A 161 -0.33 -2.51 -15.74
CA LEU A 161 1.08 -2.18 -16.05
C LEU A 161 1.23 -0.76 -16.62
N LYS A 162 0.31 -0.33 -17.48
CA LYS A 162 0.30 1.03 -18.02
C LYS A 162 0.12 2.06 -16.92
N ASN A 163 -0.88 1.88 -16.05
CA ASN A 163 -1.18 2.78 -14.93
C ASN A 163 -0.02 2.83 -13.93
N TYR A 164 0.58 1.69 -13.62
CA TYR A 164 1.74 1.63 -12.73
C TYR A 164 2.94 2.39 -13.33
N ARG A 165 3.20 2.25 -14.62
CA ARG A 165 4.27 2.98 -15.32
C ARG A 165 4.02 4.49 -15.35
N GLN A 166 2.77 4.92 -15.52
CA GLN A 166 2.40 6.34 -15.41
C GLN A 166 2.68 6.89 -14.01
N ALA A 167 2.31 6.14 -12.97
CA ALA A 167 2.61 6.47 -11.59
C ALA A 167 4.12 6.53 -11.31
N GLU A 168 4.92 5.61 -11.87
CA GLU A 168 6.39 5.64 -11.78
C GLU A 168 6.99 6.92 -12.39
N GLY A 169 6.35 7.50 -13.39
CA GLY A 169 6.74 8.81 -13.97
C GLY A 169 6.66 9.98 -12.98
N LEU A 170 5.92 9.83 -11.87
CA LEU A 170 5.79 10.81 -10.79
C LEU A 170 6.82 10.62 -9.67
N LYS A 171 7.81 9.77 -9.87
CA LYS A 171 8.82 9.44 -8.85
C LYS A 171 9.80 10.60 -8.62
N VAL A 172 9.81 11.12 -7.40
CA VAL A 172 10.74 12.14 -6.93
C VAL A 172 11.56 11.59 -5.77
N ARG A 173 12.89 11.68 -5.85
CA ARG A 173 13.81 11.17 -4.80
C ARG A 173 13.93 12.14 -3.62
N ASN A 174 13.97 13.43 -3.89
CA ASN A 174 14.03 14.44 -2.83
C ASN A 174 12.73 14.43 -2.04
N MET A 175 12.81 14.35 -0.71
CA MET A 175 11.65 14.15 0.17
C MET A 175 10.74 15.39 0.22
N ASP A 176 11.32 16.58 0.24
CA ASP A 176 10.56 17.84 0.30
C ASP A 176 9.78 18.05 -1.01
N LEU A 177 10.45 17.86 -2.16
CA LEU A 177 9.80 17.94 -3.47
C LEU A 177 8.73 16.85 -3.63
N ARG A 178 8.95 15.64 -3.06
CA ARG A 178 7.95 14.59 -3.05
C ARG A 178 6.72 15.01 -2.24
N GLY A 179 6.91 15.55 -1.04
CA GLY A 179 5.82 16.07 -0.21
C GLY A 179 5.00 17.09 -0.99
N TRP A 180 5.65 18.04 -1.61
CA TRP A 180 5.03 19.06 -2.44
C TRP A 180 4.22 18.48 -3.61
N LEU A 181 4.81 17.52 -4.33
CA LEU A 181 4.11 16.82 -5.42
C LEU A 181 2.86 16.11 -4.93
N MET A 182 2.94 15.43 -3.77
CA MET A 182 1.78 14.75 -3.19
C MET A 182 0.67 15.74 -2.81
N ASP A 183 1.02 16.94 -2.32
CA ASP A 183 0.04 17.99 -2.02
C ASP A 183 -0.65 18.48 -3.30
N ILE A 184 0.12 18.74 -4.35
CA ILE A 184 -0.42 19.14 -5.66
C ILE A 184 -1.39 18.07 -6.19
N LEU A 185 -1.01 16.80 -6.17
CA LEU A 185 -1.85 15.73 -6.65
C LEU A 185 -3.15 15.62 -5.82
N ARG A 186 -3.07 15.78 -4.49
CA ARG A 186 -4.26 15.80 -3.62
C ARG A 186 -5.18 16.99 -3.90
N CYS A 187 -4.64 18.14 -4.25
CA CYS A 187 -5.43 19.28 -4.69
C CYS A 187 -6.13 18.96 -6.02
N ALA A 188 -5.37 18.43 -6.99
CA ALA A 188 -5.92 18.04 -8.30
C ALA A 188 -7.06 17.01 -8.17
N ASP A 189 -6.94 16.02 -7.27
CA ASP A 189 -7.98 15.01 -7.00
C ASP A 189 -9.31 15.63 -6.50
N ARG A 190 -9.28 16.87 -5.96
CA ARG A 190 -10.47 17.58 -5.47
C ARG A 190 -11.13 18.46 -6.52
N ILE A 191 -10.39 18.81 -7.57
CA ILE A 191 -10.88 19.66 -8.63
C ILE A 191 -11.81 18.85 -9.54
N ARG A 192 -13.00 19.38 -9.78
CA ARG A 192 -13.97 18.79 -10.73
C ARG A 192 -13.70 19.38 -12.10
N GLY A 193 -13.21 18.59 -13.03
CA GLY A 193 -12.96 18.98 -14.41
C GLY A 193 -11.63 18.42 -14.94
N GLU A 194 -11.54 18.26 -16.27
CA GLU A 194 -10.34 17.77 -16.95
C GLU A 194 -9.28 18.88 -17.13
N VAL A 195 -9.69 20.13 -17.05
CA VAL A 195 -8.83 21.31 -17.19
C VAL A 195 -9.04 22.20 -15.98
N PHE A 196 -7.97 22.66 -15.36
CA PHE A 196 -7.99 23.55 -14.22
C PHE A 196 -6.85 24.57 -14.29
N SER A 197 -7.03 25.70 -13.61
CA SER A 197 -6.05 26.76 -13.46
C SER A 197 -5.27 26.66 -12.14
N LEU A 198 -4.17 27.38 -12.03
CA LEU A 198 -3.44 27.54 -10.77
C LEU A 198 -4.34 28.12 -9.65
N ARG A 199 -5.27 29.00 -10.01
CA ARG A 199 -6.23 29.56 -9.05
C ARG A 199 -7.13 28.50 -8.43
N ASP A 200 -7.56 27.52 -9.22
CA ASP A 200 -8.37 26.40 -8.72
C ASP A 200 -7.58 25.54 -7.74
N MET A 201 -6.27 25.39 -7.97
CA MET A 201 -5.37 24.68 -7.05
C MET A 201 -5.25 25.39 -5.70
N TYR A 202 -5.10 26.71 -5.69
CA TYR A 202 -4.99 27.51 -4.46
C TYR A 202 -6.26 27.52 -3.61
N ALA A 203 -7.41 27.19 -4.16
CA ALA A 203 -8.66 27.07 -3.40
C ALA A 203 -8.65 25.86 -2.42
N PHE A 204 -7.69 24.92 -2.57
CA PHE A 204 -7.58 23.71 -1.79
C PHE A 204 -6.27 23.58 -0.97
N SER A 205 -5.40 24.61 -1.05
CA SER A 205 -4.13 24.67 -0.31
C SER A 205 -4.28 25.12 1.14
#